data_71d7f6054c67d4bf86f76b922b7f3593
#
_entry.id   71d7f6054c67d4bf86f76b922b7f3593
#
_cell.length_a   1.000
_cell.length_b   1.000
_cell.length_c   1.000
_cell.angle_alpha   90.00
_cell.angle_beta   90.00
_cell.angle_gamma   90.00
#
_symmetry.space_group_name_H-M   'P 1'
#
loop_
_entity.id
_entity.type
_entity.pdbx_description
1 polymer ?
#
loop_
_entity_poly.entity_id
_entity_poly.type
_entity_poly.pdbx_seq_one_letter_code
_entity_poly.pdbx_strand_id
1 'polypeptide(L)'
;GFELISVPMSPDGPDMDMIEKLVAEDDTIKGIWCVPQYSNPDGYTYSDETIRRFAALKTAAPDFKIFWDEAYIVHHLTDEIIETPVLLNEAKKYGNEDRVFMFTSTSKITFPGAGISAIACSENSMKYMCKRFSTMIISYDKMNQLRHVRFLKNKAGVLAHMAKHRRRLVPCFDAVKTTFAEELTPCGNIAHWTNPKGGYFISLYVMPGCAKRVAQLCKDCGLTLTGAGSAYPYHKDPDDSHLRIAPTYPSLTEVETASALLCVCVRLAVVEKLLADQQ
;
A
#
# COMPACT_ATOMS: atom_id res chain seq x y z
N GLY A 1 -1.52 -0.39 23.12
CA GLY A 1 -1.72 -0.32 21.69
C GLY A 1 -3.18 -0.39 21.31
N PHE A 2 -3.47 -0.30 20.03
CA PHE A 2 -4.82 -0.51 19.50
C PHE A 2 -5.00 -1.96 19.10
N GLU A 3 -6.21 -2.45 19.20
CA GLU A 3 -6.63 -3.65 18.49
C GLU A 3 -6.87 -3.31 17.02
N LEU A 4 -6.43 -4.20 16.13
CA LEU A 4 -6.52 -4.01 14.68
C LEU A 4 -7.64 -4.87 14.11
N ILE A 5 -8.56 -4.23 13.39
CA ILE A 5 -9.64 -4.89 12.66
C ILE A 5 -9.27 -4.90 11.18
N SER A 6 -9.25 -6.07 10.56
CA SER A 6 -9.01 -6.21 9.12
C SER A 6 -10.29 -5.91 8.34
N VAL A 7 -10.16 -5.13 7.28
CA VAL A 7 -11.25 -4.82 6.34
C VAL A 7 -10.87 -5.35 4.97
N PRO A 8 -11.73 -6.13 4.30
CA PRO A 8 -11.48 -6.60 2.94
C PRO A 8 -11.26 -5.44 1.97
N MET A 9 -10.39 -5.67 0.98
CA MET A 9 -10.07 -4.72 -0.07
C MET A 9 -10.65 -5.16 -1.42
N SER A 10 -11.04 -4.19 -2.23
CA SER A 10 -11.42 -4.34 -3.64
C SER A 10 -10.62 -3.37 -4.51
N PRO A 11 -10.66 -3.48 -5.85
CA PRO A 11 -10.04 -2.52 -6.74
C PRO A 11 -10.46 -1.06 -6.52
N ASP A 12 -11.66 -0.83 -5.97
CA ASP A 12 -12.22 0.51 -5.70
C ASP A 12 -11.92 1.02 -4.28
N GLY A 13 -11.27 0.21 -3.45
CA GLY A 13 -10.93 0.53 -2.07
C GLY A 13 -11.44 -0.51 -1.07
N PRO A 14 -11.46 -0.18 0.23
CA PRO A 14 -11.95 -1.09 1.27
C PRO A 14 -13.47 -1.27 1.21
N ASP A 15 -13.95 -2.36 1.82
CA ASP A 15 -15.39 -2.59 2.02
C ASP A 15 -16.00 -1.49 2.90
N MET A 16 -16.58 -0.50 2.23
CA MET A 16 -17.18 0.64 2.90
C MET A 16 -18.46 0.30 3.66
N ASP A 17 -19.20 -0.72 3.26
CA ASP A 17 -20.42 -1.14 3.97
C ASP A 17 -20.04 -1.71 5.34
N MET A 18 -18.97 -2.52 5.38
CA MET A 18 -18.42 -3.02 6.64
C MET A 18 -17.88 -1.86 7.50
N ILE A 19 -17.13 -0.93 6.93
CA ILE A 19 -16.57 0.20 7.67
C ILE A 19 -17.68 1.05 8.28
N GLU A 20 -18.64 1.49 7.47
CA GLU A 20 -19.75 2.34 7.90
C GLU A 20 -20.54 1.71 9.05
N LYS A 21 -20.84 0.40 8.93
CA LYS A 21 -21.50 -0.34 10.00
C LYS A 21 -20.70 -0.38 11.29
N LEU A 22 -19.43 -0.80 11.20
CA LEU A 22 -18.56 -0.92 12.39
C LEU A 22 -18.39 0.40 13.13
N VAL A 23 -18.07 1.48 12.41
CA VAL A 23 -17.79 2.77 13.06
C VAL A 23 -19.05 3.50 13.54
N ALA A 24 -20.23 3.15 13.01
CA ALA A 24 -21.50 3.71 13.47
C ALA A 24 -22.03 3.02 14.73
N GLU A 25 -21.70 1.75 14.94
CA GLU A 25 -22.22 0.93 16.03
C GLU A 25 -21.27 0.88 17.25
N ASP A 26 -19.95 1.04 17.05
CA ASP A 26 -18.93 0.85 18.10
C ASP A 26 -18.14 2.14 18.35
N ASP A 27 -18.32 2.74 19.52
CA ASP A 27 -17.62 3.95 19.96
C ASP A 27 -16.17 3.68 20.44
N THR A 28 -15.76 2.42 20.55
CA THR A 28 -14.39 2.04 20.87
C THR A 28 -13.47 2.06 19.67
N ILE A 29 -14.01 2.07 18.44
CA ILE A 29 -13.25 2.19 17.20
C ILE A 29 -12.81 3.65 17.03
N LYS A 30 -11.50 3.91 17.19
CA LYS A 30 -10.95 5.27 17.24
C LYS A 30 -10.38 5.79 15.95
N GLY A 31 -10.27 4.97 14.93
CA GLY A 31 -9.76 5.44 13.65
C GLY A 31 -9.53 4.35 12.63
N ILE A 32 -9.11 4.80 11.45
CA ILE A 32 -8.74 3.95 10.32
C ILE A 32 -7.47 4.47 9.66
N TRP A 33 -6.58 3.58 9.24
CA TRP A 33 -5.41 3.88 8.43
C TRP A 33 -5.65 3.45 7.00
N CYS A 34 -5.51 4.39 6.05
CA CYS A 34 -5.75 4.19 4.63
C CYS A 34 -4.52 4.55 3.81
N VAL A 35 -4.24 3.76 2.76
CA VAL A 35 -3.29 4.09 1.69
C VAL A 35 -4.09 4.20 0.39
N PRO A 36 -4.65 5.38 0.07
CA PRO A 36 -5.74 5.50 -0.91
C PRO A 36 -5.29 5.37 -2.35
N GLN A 37 -4.04 5.67 -2.66
CA GLN A 37 -3.53 5.58 -4.03
C GLN A 37 -2.36 4.61 -4.10
N TYR A 38 -2.48 3.63 -5.00
CA TYR A 38 -1.52 2.54 -5.18
C TYR A 38 -1.24 1.83 -3.86
N SER A 39 -2.30 1.34 -3.22
CA SER A 39 -2.31 0.77 -1.88
C SER A 39 -1.22 -0.29 -1.67
N ASN A 40 -0.75 -0.41 -0.46
CA ASN A 40 0.17 -1.46 -0.05
C ASN A 40 -0.64 -2.56 0.66
N PRO A 41 -0.73 -3.80 0.14
CA PRO A 41 0.11 -4.37 -0.92
C PRO A 41 -0.49 -4.37 -2.35
N ASP A 42 -1.79 -4.12 -2.54
CA ASP A 42 -2.52 -4.51 -3.76
C ASP A 42 -2.30 -3.57 -4.96
N GLY A 43 -1.83 -2.34 -4.70
CA GLY A 43 -1.67 -1.33 -5.74
C GLY A 43 -2.99 -0.74 -6.23
N TYR A 44 -4.09 -0.91 -5.48
CA TYR A 44 -5.39 -0.33 -5.79
C TYR A 44 -5.41 1.18 -5.54
N THR A 45 -6.26 1.87 -6.26
CA THR A 45 -6.56 3.30 -6.03
C THR A 45 -8.03 3.43 -5.69
N TYR A 46 -8.33 4.08 -4.57
CA TYR A 46 -9.72 4.26 -4.12
C TYR A 46 -10.51 5.05 -5.14
N SER A 47 -11.73 4.60 -5.39
CA SER A 47 -12.66 5.31 -6.27
C SER A 47 -13.13 6.63 -5.66
N ASP A 48 -13.59 7.55 -6.50
CA ASP A 48 -14.19 8.80 -6.06
C ASP A 48 -15.36 8.57 -5.10
N GLU A 49 -16.12 7.50 -5.32
CA GLU A 49 -17.24 7.14 -4.45
C GLU A 49 -16.75 6.70 -3.08
N THR A 50 -15.74 5.84 -3.01
CA THR A 50 -15.10 5.42 -1.75
C THR A 50 -14.61 6.64 -0.96
N ILE A 51 -13.93 7.60 -1.63
CA ILE A 51 -13.43 8.82 -0.98
C ILE A 51 -14.59 9.68 -0.45
N ARG A 52 -15.70 9.81 -1.20
CA ARG A 52 -16.90 10.54 -0.74
C ARG A 52 -17.56 9.85 0.46
N ARG A 53 -17.62 8.52 0.47
CA ARG A 53 -18.14 7.75 1.61
C ARG A 53 -17.27 7.95 2.85
N PHE A 54 -15.95 7.94 2.73
CA PHE A 54 -15.06 8.32 3.85
C PHE A 54 -15.32 9.73 4.36
N ALA A 55 -15.51 10.69 3.46
CA ALA A 55 -15.79 12.08 3.82
C ALA A 55 -17.10 12.23 4.61
N ALA A 56 -18.11 11.44 4.27
CA ALA A 56 -19.45 11.48 4.85
C ALA A 56 -19.63 10.58 6.08
N LEU A 57 -18.63 9.82 6.51
CA LEU A 57 -18.71 8.84 7.59
C LEU A 57 -19.41 9.40 8.84
N LYS A 58 -20.37 8.63 9.33
CA LYS A 58 -21.01 8.83 10.64
C LYS A 58 -20.40 7.85 11.62
N THR A 59 -19.86 8.32 12.73
CA THR A 59 -19.16 7.50 13.70
C THR A 59 -19.75 7.65 15.08
N ALA A 60 -19.88 6.54 15.82
CA ALA A 60 -20.26 6.53 17.23
C ALA A 60 -19.19 7.23 18.08
N ALA A 61 -17.91 7.01 17.78
CA ALA A 61 -16.81 7.68 18.47
C ALA A 61 -16.67 9.15 18.01
N PRO A 62 -16.82 10.15 18.88
CA PRO A 62 -16.67 11.55 18.55
C PRO A 62 -15.23 11.94 18.21
N ASP A 63 -14.28 11.16 18.71
CA ASP A 63 -12.84 11.34 18.54
C ASP A 63 -12.24 10.47 17.40
N PHE A 64 -13.08 9.83 16.58
CA PHE A 64 -12.64 9.03 15.43
C PHE A 64 -11.77 9.81 14.46
N LYS A 65 -10.67 9.20 13.98
CA LYS A 65 -9.72 9.81 13.04
C LYS A 65 -9.47 8.95 11.81
N ILE A 66 -9.26 9.63 10.68
CA ILE A 66 -8.87 9.02 9.41
C ILE A 66 -7.41 9.40 9.13
N PHE A 67 -6.53 8.40 9.11
CA PHE A 67 -5.12 8.54 8.74
C PHE A 67 -4.97 8.19 7.27
N TRP A 68 -4.80 9.22 6.44
CA TRP A 68 -4.79 9.13 4.98
C TRP A 68 -3.37 9.24 4.47
N ASP A 69 -2.72 8.09 4.23
CA ASP A 69 -1.30 7.99 3.90
C ASP A 69 -1.08 8.02 2.38
N GLU A 70 -0.70 9.18 1.87
CA GLU A 70 -0.37 9.44 0.47
C GLU A 70 1.09 9.05 0.13
N ALA A 71 1.54 7.89 0.62
CA ALA A 71 2.91 7.43 0.44
C ALA A 71 3.29 7.22 -1.03
N TYR A 72 2.33 6.93 -1.90
CA TYR A 72 2.56 6.53 -3.30
C TYR A 72 1.92 7.46 -4.34
N ILE A 73 1.38 8.60 -3.96
CA ILE A 73 0.60 9.51 -4.82
C ILE A 73 1.29 9.90 -6.16
N VAL A 74 2.63 9.88 -6.21
CA VAL A 74 3.41 10.22 -7.41
C VAL A 74 4.15 9.02 -8.02
N HIS A 75 3.83 7.80 -7.60
CA HIS A 75 4.54 6.58 -8.02
C HIS A 75 3.81 5.87 -9.17
N HIS A 76 3.55 6.62 -10.25
CA HIS A 76 2.87 6.10 -11.43
C HIS A 76 3.76 5.12 -12.21
N LEU A 77 3.21 3.97 -12.59
CA LEU A 77 3.83 3.01 -13.51
C LEU A 77 3.33 3.17 -14.95
N THR A 78 2.29 3.98 -15.16
CA THR A 78 1.71 4.30 -16.47
C THR A 78 1.89 5.78 -16.81
N ASP A 79 1.63 6.17 -18.06
CA ASP A 79 1.59 7.57 -18.47
C ASP A 79 0.31 8.29 -18.02
N GLU A 80 -0.73 7.53 -17.78
CA GLU A 80 -1.98 8.03 -17.22
C GLU A 80 -1.80 8.35 -15.75
N ILE A 81 -1.97 9.62 -15.40
CA ILE A 81 -1.97 10.08 -14.02
C ILE A 81 -3.40 9.99 -13.48
N ILE A 82 -3.60 9.15 -12.47
CA ILE A 82 -4.88 9.06 -11.78
C ILE A 82 -4.92 10.20 -10.77
N GLU A 83 -5.82 11.15 -10.96
CA GLU A 83 -6.12 12.19 -9.98
C GLU A 83 -7.37 11.77 -9.17
N THR A 84 -7.27 11.82 -7.86
CA THR A 84 -8.36 11.49 -6.93
C THR A 84 -8.82 12.74 -6.18
N PRO A 85 -10.09 12.81 -5.74
CA PRO A 85 -10.55 13.87 -4.86
C PRO A 85 -9.70 13.97 -3.60
N VAL A 86 -9.44 15.20 -3.16
CA VAL A 86 -8.72 15.44 -1.90
C VAL A 86 -9.66 15.23 -0.73
N LEU A 87 -9.46 14.16 0.05
CA LEU A 87 -10.35 13.78 1.15
C LEU A 87 -10.66 14.92 2.12
N LEU A 88 -9.68 15.74 2.48
CA LEU A 88 -9.87 16.88 3.39
C LEU A 88 -10.87 17.89 2.81
N ASN A 89 -10.86 18.13 1.49
CA ASN A 89 -11.81 19.03 0.84
C ASN A 89 -13.21 18.42 0.75
N GLU A 90 -13.29 17.12 0.50
CA GLU A 90 -14.58 16.41 0.52
C GLU A 90 -15.17 16.39 1.93
N ALA A 91 -14.38 16.12 2.97
CA ALA A 91 -14.84 16.07 4.35
C ALA A 91 -15.38 17.41 4.85
N LYS A 92 -14.84 18.56 4.37
CA LYS A 92 -15.39 19.90 4.67
C LYS A 92 -16.85 20.06 4.26
N LYS A 93 -17.29 19.39 3.20
CA LYS A 93 -18.68 19.45 2.74
C LYS A 93 -19.68 18.86 3.75
N TYR A 94 -19.18 18.02 4.66
CA TYR A 94 -19.95 17.32 5.69
C TYR A 94 -19.63 17.78 7.11
N GLY A 95 -18.73 18.76 7.30
CA GLY A 95 -18.26 19.21 8.60
C GLY A 95 -17.39 18.17 9.33
N ASN A 96 -16.75 17.27 8.60
CA ASN A 96 -15.95 16.16 9.11
C ASN A 96 -14.42 16.38 8.97
N GLU A 97 -13.98 17.58 8.57
CA GLU A 97 -12.56 17.88 8.30
C GLU A 97 -11.65 17.69 9.52
N ASP A 98 -12.17 17.85 10.73
CA ASP A 98 -11.40 17.66 11.97
C ASP A 98 -11.01 16.19 12.23
N ARG A 99 -11.60 15.26 11.46
CA ARG A 99 -11.27 13.83 11.55
C ARG A 99 -10.12 13.43 10.64
N VAL A 100 -9.80 14.25 9.62
CA VAL A 100 -8.89 13.86 8.53
C VAL A 100 -7.47 14.35 8.80
N PHE A 101 -6.53 13.40 8.72
CA PHE A 101 -5.09 13.66 8.72
C PHE A 101 -4.48 13.02 7.48
N MET A 102 -4.01 13.85 6.54
CA MET A 102 -3.35 13.40 5.32
C MET A 102 -1.84 13.50 5.48
N PHE A 103 -1.13 12.47 5.10
CA PHE A 103 0.33 12.39 5.24
C PHE A 103 0.99 12.12 3.90
N THR A 104 2.16 12.69 3.70
CA THR A 104 3.04 12.32 2.60
C THR A 104 4.49 12.45 3.01
N SER A 105 5.40 11.77 2.31
CA SER A 105 6.83 11.91 2.52
C SER A 105 7.64 11.71 1.25
N THR A 106 8.87 12.19 1.25
CA THR A 106 9.83 11.96 0.17
C THR A 106 10.68 10.70 0.38
N SER A 107 10.37 9.87 1.39
CA SER A 107 11.15 8.67 1.73
C SER A 107 11.31 7.70 0.57
N LYS A 108 10.29 7.61 -0.30
CA LYS A 108 10.29 6.77 -1.51
C LYS A 108 10.50 7.58 -2.80
N ILE A 109 10.70 8.89 -2.68
CA ILE A 109 10.96 9.80 -3.81
C ILE A 109 12.45 10.11 -3.92
N THR A 110 13.11 10.40 -2.78
CA THR A 110 14.55 10.76 -2.70
C THR A 110 15.32 9.71 -1.91
N PHE A 111 15.42 9.87 -0.59
CA PHE A 111 16.21 8.99 0.28
C PHE A 111 15.40 8.53 1.48
N PRO A 112 15.30 7.22 1.73
CA PRO A 112 14.81 6.71 2.99
C PRO A 112 15.75 7.15 4.14
N GLY A 113 15.18 7.56 5.27
CA GLY A 113 15.94 8.06 6.42
C GLY A 113 16.46 9.50 6.32
N ALA A 114 16.47 10.10 5.12
CA ALA A 114 16.83 11.49 4.89
C ALA A 114 15.75 12.25 4.10
N GLY A 115 14.51 11.77 4.16
CA GLY A 115 13.36 12.40 3.54
C GLY A 115 12.82 13.58 4.36
N ILE A 116 11.88 14.28 3.76
CA ILE A 116 10.99 15.22 4.43
C ILE A 116 9.56 14.67 4.37
N SER A 117 8.74 15.06 5.33
CA SER A 117 7.34 14.70 5.38
C SER A 117 6.46 15.93 5.53
N ALA A 118 5.21 15.79 5.15
CA ALA A 118 4.19 16.81 5.33
C ALA A 118 2.90 16.20 5.87
N ILE A 119 2.18 16.98 6.63
CA ILE A 119 0.84 16.67 7.11
C ILE A 119 -0.13 17.76 6.68
N ALA A 120 -1.31 17.37 6.24
CA ALA A 120 -2.43 18.27 6.00
C ALA A 120 -3.62 17.82 6.84
N CYS A 121 -4.28 18.76 7.53
CA CYS A 121 -5.48 18.53 8.32
C CYS A 121 -6.26 19.84 8.43
N SER A 122 -7.38 19.82 9.15
CA SER A 122 -8.16 21.05 9.43
C SER A 122 -7.34 22.05 10.23
N GLU A 123 -7.80 23.32 10.24
CA GLU A 123 -7.16 24.38 11.02
C GLU A 123 -7.18 24.07 12.53
N ASN A 124 -8.27 23.51 13.04
CA ASN A 124 -8.39 23.13 14.45
C ASN A 124 -7.41 22.01 14.83
N SER A 125 -7.36 20.96 14.00
CA SER A 125 -6.42 19.87 14.20
C SER A 125 -4.97 20.35 14.09
N MET A 126 -4.67 21.27 13.15
CA MET A 126 -3.34 21.84 13.00
C MET A 126 -2.92 22.66 14.24
N LYS A 127 -3.79 23.47 14.80
CA LYS A 127 -3.52 24.20 16.06
C LYS A 127 -3.16 23.24 17.18
N TYR A 128 -3.93 22.15 17.31
CA TYR A 128 -3.65 21.11 18.30
C TYR A 128 -2.29 20.44 18.09
N MET A 129 -1.99 20.05 16.85
CA MET A 129 -0.72 19.39 16.48
C MET A 129 0.47 20.31 16.72
N CYS A 130 0.39 21.58 16.31
CA CYS A 130 1.46 22.55 16.51
C CYS A 130 1.78 22.74 18.01
N LYS A 131 0.75 22.78 18.87
CA LYS A 131 0.96 22.87 20.33
C LYS A 131 1.71 21.65 20.87
N ARG A 132 1.45 20.44 20.35
CA ARG A 132 2.16 19.21 20.75
C ARG A 132 3.58 19.19 20.21
N PHE A 133 3.74 19.46 18.92
CA PHE A 133 5.05 19.44 18.26
C PHE A 133 6.02 20.49 18.82
N SER A 134 5.54 21.67 19.20
CA SER A 134 6.39 22.71 19.81
C SER A 134 7.04 22.27 21.14
N THR A 135 6.45 21.27 21.81
CA THR A 135 7.04 20.69 23.03
C THR A 135 8.03 19.56 22.70
N MET A 136 7.82 18.85 21.58
CA MET A 136 8.61 17.70 21.19
C MET A 136 9.84 18.09 20.34
N ILE A 137 9.69 19.10 19.48
CA ILE A 137 10.68 19.47 18.47
C ILE A 137 10.84 21.00 18.46
N ILE A 138 12.04 21.47 18.81
CA ILE A 138 12.37 22.91 18.80
C ILE A 138 12.56 23.39 17.36
N SER A 139 13.24 22.59 16.51
CA SER A 139 13.54 22.94 15.13
C SER A 139 13.64 21.66 14.27
N TYR A 140 13.11 21.74 13.06
CA TYR A 140 13.28 20.71 12.05
C TYR A 140 14.60 20.86 11.30
N ASP A 141 15.06 19.80 10.61
CA ASP A 141 16.24 19.82 9.77
C ASP A 141 16.04 20.69 8.52
N LYS A 142 16.29 22.00 8.69
CA LYS A 142 16.16 23.01 7.62
C LYS A 142 17.14 22.81 6.48
N MET A 143 18.30 22.23 6.76
CA MET A 143 19.29 21.93 5.72
C MET A 143 18.77 20.83 4.78
N ASN A 144 18.16 19.81 5.35
CA ASN A 144 17.53 18.74 4.57
C ASN A 144 16.33 19.26 3.77
N GLN A 145 15.50 20.12 4.36
CA GLN A 145 14.40 20.79 3.65
C GLN A 145 14.92 21.62 2.46
N LEU A 146 15.96 22.44 2.68
CA LEU A 146 16.58 23.25 1.62
C LEU A 146 17.16 22.37 0.50
N ARG A 147 17.79 21.25 0.85
CA ARG A 147 18.31 20.26 -0.11
C ARG A 147 17.20 19.75 -1.03
N HIS A 148 16.05 19.36 -0.46
CA HIS A 148 14.89 18.92 -1.23
C HIS A 148 14.30 20.01 -2.11
N VAL A 149 14.17 21.25 -1.59
CA VAL A 149 13.69 22.39 -2.37
C VAL A 149 14.62 22.66 -3.57
N ARG A 150 15.93 22.64 -3.36
CA ARG A 150 16.91 22.88 -4.45
C ARG A 150 16.89 21.76 -5.50
N PHE A 151 16.70 20.51 -5.07
CA PHE A 151 16.69 19.35 -5.96
C PHE A 151 15.38 19.22 -6.73
N LEU A 152 14.25 19.22 -6.03
CA LEU A 152 12.92 19.00 -6.61
C LEU A 152 12.31 20.28 -7.19
N LYS A 153 12.64 21.43 -6.66
CA LYS A 153 12.22 22.77 -7.06
C LYS A 153 10.71 23.02 -6.89
N ASN A 154 9.86 22.26 -7.60
CA ASN A 154 8.41 22.40 -7.65
C ASN A 154 7.73 21.09 -8.06
N LYS A 155 6.37 21.09 -8.18
CA LYS A 155 5.58 19.92 -8.60
C LYS A 155 6.11 19.31 -9.91
N ALA A 156 6.43 20.13 -10.91
CA ALA A 156 6.95 19.65 -12.19
C ALA A 156 8.31 18.92 -12.01
N GLY A 157 9.18 19.42 -11.14
CA GLY A 157 10.46 18.79 -10.79
C GLY A 157 10.26 17.43 -10.10
N VAL A 158 9.27 17.31 -9.19
CA VAL A 158 8.92 16.04 -8.57
C VAL A 158 8.45 15.04 -9.64
N LEU A 159 7.51 15.43 -10.49
CA LEU A 159 6.99 14.55 -11.54
C LEU A 159 8.06 14.12 -12.54
N ALA A 160 8.94 15.03 -12.96
CA ALA A 160 10.07 14.73 -13.82
C ALA A 160 11.07 13.75 -13.16
N HIS A 161 11.28 13.86 -11.86
CA HIS A 161 12.11 12.93 -11.10
C HIS A 161 11.45 11.55 -11.02
N MET A 162 10.16 11.48 -10.71
CA MET A 162 9.41 10.23 -10.64
C MET A 162 9.27 9.53 -12.00
N ALA A 163 9.23 10.29 -13.10
CA ALA A 163 9.30 9.70 -14.44
C ALA A 163 10.61 8.95 -14.71
N LYS A 164 11.72 9.32 -14.06
CA LYS A 164 12.99 8.55 -14.12
C LYS A 164 12.88 7.25 -13.31
N HIS A 165 12.24 7.28 -12.13
CA HIS A 165 11.94 6.08 -11.35
C HIS A 165 11.08 5.11 -12.17
N ARG A 166 9.99 5.61 -12.77
CA ARG A 166 9.10 4.79 -13.61
C ARG A 166 9.85 4.05 -14.72
N ARG A 167 10.74 4.72 -15.45
CA ARG A 167 11.54 4.10 -16.52
C ARG A 167 12.39 2.93 -16.04
N ARG A 168 12.82 2.95 -14.77
CA ARG A 168 13.56 1.86 -14.15
C ARG A 168 12.64 0.76 -13.63
N LEU A 169 11.47 1.12 -13.09
CA LEU A 169 10.60 0.18 -12.38
C LEU A 169 9.68 -0.61 -13.32
N VAL A 170 9.16 0.04 -14.36
CA VAL A 170 8.21 -0.61 -15.29
C VAL A 170 8.76 -1.92 -15.87
N PRO A 171 10.01 -2.01 -16.36
CA PRO A 171 10.54 -3.28 -16.86
C PRO A 171 10.54 -4.40 -15.79
N CYS A 172 10.81 -4.06 -14.52
CA CYS A 172 10.79 -5.04 -13.43
C CYS A 172 9.37 -5.54 -13.14
N PHE A 173 8.38 -4.63 -13.12
CA PHE A 173 6.98 -5.00 -12.95
C PHE A 173 6.46 -5.84 -14.12
N ASP A 174 6.83 -5.49 -15.34
CA ASP A 174 6.43 -6.24 -16.53
C ASP A 174 7.07 -7.63 -16.56
N ALA A 175 8.34 -7.76 -16.18
CA ALA A 175 9.01 -9.06 -16.05
C ALA A 175 8.26 -9.99 -15.09
N VAL A 176 7.88 -9.51 -13.89
CA VAL A 176 7.10 -10.31 -12.92
C VAL A 176 5.77 -10.75 -13.53
N LYS A 177 4.99 -9.80 -14.09
CA LYS A 177 3.66 -10.10 -14.64
C LYS A 177 3.72 -11.05 -15.84
N THR A 178 4.69 -10.87 -16.73
CA THR A 178 4.89 -11.74 -17.88
C THR A 178 5.26 -13.15 -17.43
N THR A 179 6.23 -13.29 -16.53
CA THR A 179 6.62 -14.60 -15.98
C THR A 179 5.44 -15.31 -15.30
N PHE A 180 4.64 -14.58 -14.51
CA PHE A 180 3.46 -15.17 -13.88
C PHE A 180 2.42 -15.62 -14.91
N ALA A 181 2.20 -14.81 -15.94
CA ALA A 181 1.27 -15.17 -17.02
C ALA A 181 1.73 -16.40 -17.80
N GLU A 182 3.01 -16.51 -18.11
CA GLU A 182 3.59 -17.64 -18.85
C GLU A 182 3.65 -18.93 -18.02
N GLU A 183 4.00 -18.84 -16.74
CA GLU A 183 4.32 -19.99 -15.91
C GLU A 183 3.18 -20.46 -15.01
N LEU A 184 2.27 -19.57 -14.58
CA LEU A 184 1.19 -19.92 -13.63
C LEU A 184 -0.17 -20.03 -14.32
N THR A 185 -0.47 -19.19 -15.34
CA THR A 185 -1.78 -19.26 -16.04
C THR A 185 -2.04 -20.63 -16.66
N PRO A 186 -1.07 -21.33 -17.30
CA PRO A 186 -1.30 -22.67 -17.85
C PRO A 186 -1.62 -23.74 -16.81
N CYS A 187 -1.31 -23.48 -15.53
CA CYS A 187 -1.58 -24.41 -14.43
C CYS A 187 -3.01 -24.31 -13.87
N GLY A 188 -3.89 -23.50 -14.47
CA GLY A 188 -5.24 -23.27 -13.99
C GLY A 188 -5.34 -22.29 -12.84
N ASN A 189 -6.33 -22.43 -11.97
CA ASN A 189 -6.63 -21.48 -10.90
C ASN A 189 -5.76 -21.65 -9.64
N ILE A 190 -4.45 -21.92 -9.80
CA ILE A 190 -3.54 -22.10 -8.67
C ILE A 190 -3.03 -20.79 -8.08
N ALA A 191 -3.11 -19.70 -8.84
CA ALA A 191 -2.69 -18.37 -8.42
C ALA A 191 -3.38 -17.28 -9.24
N HIS A 192 -3.50 -16.09 -8.63
CA HIS A 192 -3.85 -14.85 -9.33
C HIS A 192 -3.05 -13.69 -8.72
N TRP A 193 -2.96 -12.56 -9.42
CA TRP A 193 -2.17 -11.42 -8.97
C TRP A 193 -2.78 -10.10 -9.40
N THR A 194 -2.40 -9.03 -8.68
CA THR A 194 -2.82 -7.67 -9.03
C THR A 194 -2.00 -7.10 -10.19
N ASN A 195 -2.60 -6.18 -10.94
CA ASN A 195 -1.94 -5.43 -12.01
C ASN A 195 -1.94 -3.93 -11.67
N PRO A 196 -1.03 -3.48 -10.78
CA PRO A 196 -1.02 -2.12 -10.29
C PRO A 196 -0.64 -1.11 -11.38
N LYS A 197 -1.32 0.04 -11.42
CA LYS A 197 -0.96 1.19 -12.26
C LYS A 197 0.08 2.10 -11.60
N GLY A 198 0.51 1.78 -10.38
CA GLY A 198 1.49 2.54 -9.61
C GLY A 198 1.87 1.83 -8.30
N GLY A 199 2.67 2.50 -7.49
CA GLY A 199 3.16 1.95 -6.23
C GLY A 199 4.41 1.07 -6.39
N TYR A 200 4.63 0.20 -5.40
CA TYR A 200 5.85 -0.59 -5.27
C TYR A 200 5.62 -2.10 -5.22
N PHE A 201 4.37 -2.56 -5.26
CA PHE A 201 4.03 -3.94 -4.94
C PHE A 201 3.09 -4.57 -5.96
N ILE A 202 3.20 -5.89 -6.06
CA ILE A 202 2.22 -6.76 -6.69
C ILE A 202 1.77 -7.74 -5.59
N SER A 203 0.48 -7.90 -5.39
CA SER A 203 -0.07 -8.98 -4.57
C SER A 203 -0.19 -10.23 -5.40
N LEU A 204 0.43 -11.31 -4.94
CA LEU A 204 0.27 -12.66 -5.48
C LEU A 204 -0.57 -13.47 -4.49
N TYR A 205 -1.70 -13.96 -4.96
CA TYR A 205 -2.56 -14.87 -4.21
C TYR A 205 -2.38 -16.27 -4.79
N VAL A 206 -1.92 -17.19 -3.95
CA VAL A 206 -1.74 -18.61 -4.28
C VAL A 206 -2.90 -19.43 -3.72
N MET A 207 -2.98 -20.70 -4.09
CA MET A 207 -3.98 -21.62 -3.53
C MET A 207 -3.99 -21.53 -1.99
N PRO A 208 -5.16 -21.42 -1.34
CA PRO A 208 -5.28 -21.35 0.11
C PRO A 208 -4.48 -22.45 0.82
N GLY A 209 -3.77 -22.08 1.89
CA GLY A 209 -2.89 -22.96 2.64
C GLY A 209 -1.47 -23.14 2.06
N CYS A 210 -1.10 -22.40 0.99
CA CYS A 210 0.18 -22.58 0.32
C CYS A 210 1.18 -21.43 0.55
N ALA A 211 0.77 -20.23 0.99
CA ALA A 211 1.65 -19.07 0.99
C ALA A 211 2.89 -19.24 1.89
N LYS A 212 2.73 -19.77 3.09
CA LYS A 212 3.87 -20.06 3.99
C LYS A 212 4.82 -21.10 3.40
N ARG A 213 4.26 -22.15 2.75
CA ARG A 213 5.08 -23.18 2.11
C ARG A 213 5.87 -22.61 0.93
N VAL A 214 5.23 -21.78 0.09
CA VAL A 214 5.92 -21.07 -1.01
C VAL A 214 7.07 -20.22 -0.46
N ALA A 215 6.80 -19.40 0.58
CA ALA A 215 7.82 -18.56 1.18
C ALA A 215 9.01 -19.38 1.75
N GLN A 216 8.73 -20.55 2.33
CA GLN A 216 9.77 -21.46 2.84
C GLN A 216 10.59 -22.06 1.69
N LEU A 217 9.97 -22.56 0.63
CA LEU A 217 10.65 -23.10 -0.55
C LEU A 217 11.55 -22.04 -1.20
N CYS A 218 11.04 -20.83 -1.37
CA CYS A 218 11.81 -19.69 -1.87
C CYS A 218 13.06 -19.45 -1.01
N LYS A 219 12.89 -19.41 0.31
CA LYS A 219 13.99 -19.20 1.26
C LYS A 219 15.05 -20.31 1.17
N ASP A 220 14.63 -21.56 1.05
CA ASP A 220 15.53 -22.73 0.92
C ASP A 220 16.36 -22.66 -0.37
N CYS A 221 15.82 -22.00 -1.40
CA CYS A 221 16.51 -21.75 -2.68
C CYS A 221 17.27 -20.40 -2.70
N GLY A 222 17.34 -19.68 -1.59
CA GLY A 222 18.07 -18.40 -1.49
C GLY A 222 17.26 -17.17 -1.92
N LEU A 223 15.96 -17.30 -2.24
CA LEU A 223 15.07 -16.18 -2.53
C LEU A 223 14.32 -15.74 -1.27
N THR A 224 14.65 -14.58 -0.74
CA THR A 224 13.97 -14.02 0.43
C THR A 224 12.79 -13.14 0.00
N LEU A 225 11.59 -13.55 0.37
CA LEU A 225 10.36 -12.78 0.23
C LEU A 225 10.01 -12.05 1.54
N THR A 226 9.13 -11.05 1.46
CA THR A 226 8.43 -10.58 2.65
C THR A 226 7.61 -11.74 3.23
N GLY A 227 7.65 -11.92 4.56
CA GLY A 227 6.98 -13.06 5.19
C GLY A 227 5.50 -13.17 4.82
N ALA A 228 5.02 -14.39 4.60
CA ALA A 228 3.60 -14.66 4.39
C ALA A 228 2.77 -14.10 5.56
N GLY A 229 1.62 -13.54 5.28
CA GLY A 229 0.76 -12.90 6.28
C GLY A 229 1.18 -11.49 6.71
N SER A 230 2.32 -10.97 6.25
CA SER A 230 2.82 -9.63 6.65
C SER A 230 1.90 -8.46 6.27
N ALA A 231 0.99 -8.65 5.33
CA ALA A 231 0.00 -7.67 4.91
C ALA A 231 -1.26 -7.65 5.79
N TYR A 232 -1.38 -8.59 6.72
CA TYR A 232 -2.53 -8.75 7.61
C TYR A 232 -2.22 -8.34 9.04
N PRO A 233 -3.21 -7.84 9.80
CA PRO A 233 -3.07 -7.62 11.22
C PRO A 233 -2.52 -8.85 11.95
N TYR A 234 -1.59 -8.63 12.87
CA TYR A 234 -0.95 -9.70 13.66
C TYR A 234 -0.26 -10.80 12.83
N HIS A 235 0.06 -10.51 11.55
CA HIS A 235 0.63 -11.47 10.59
C HIS A 235 -0.24 -12.72 10.37
N LYS A 236 -1.55 -12.57 10.49
CA LYS A 236 -2.50 -13.67 10.33
C LYS A 236 -3.29 -13.49 9.05
N ASP A 237 -2.81 -14.12 7.98
CA ASP A 237 -3.59 -14.34 6.76
C ASP A 237 -4.54 -15.53 7.02
N PRO A 238 -5.88 -15.34 7.02
CA PRO A 238 -6.82 -16.40 7.34
C PRO A 238 -6.77 -17.56 6.34
N ASP A 239 -6.47 -17.26 5.08
CA ASP A 239 -6.44 -18.25 4.00
C ASP A 239 -5.04 -18.80 3.72
N ASP A 240 -3.98 -18.23 4.33
CA ASP A 240 -2.58 -18.56 4.02
C ASP A 240 -2.32 -18.57 2.50
N SER A 241 -2.73 -17.51 1.83
CA SER A 241 -2.76 -17.40 0.37
C SER A 241 -1.97 -16.23 -0.18
N HIS A 242 -1.70 -15.20 0.62
CA HIS A 242 -1.16 -13.92 0.13
C HIS A 242 0.35 -13.81 0.28
N LEU A 243 1.00 -13.37 -0.80
CA LEU A 243 2.42 -13.00 -0.86
C LEU A 243 2.58 -11.61 -1.49
N ARG A 244 3.34 -10.74 -0.83
CA ARG A 244 3.66 -9.42 -1.35
C ARG A 244 4.97 -9.44 -2.12
N ILE A 245 4.92 -9.10 -3.41
CA ILE A 245 6.08 -9.04 -4.29
C ILE A 245 6.51 -7.58 -4.47
N ALA A 246 7.80 -7.31 -4.23
CA ALA A 246 8.40 -5.98 -4.31
C ALA A 246 9.56 -5.94 -5.32
N PRO A 247 9.31 -5.79 -6.63
CA PRO A 247 10.33 -5.88 -7.67
C PRO A 247 11.11 -4.57 -7.86
N THR A 248 11.19 -3.72 -6.83
CA THR A 248 11.67 -2.32 -6.97
C THR A 248 13.13 -2.12 -6.60
N TYR A 249 13.74 -3.04 -5.87
CA TYR A 249 15.12 -2.95 -5.42
C TYR A 249 16.11 -3.71 -6.31
N PRO A 250 15.85 -4.98 -6.71
CA PRO A 250 16.79 -5.76 -7.50
C PRO A 250 16.97 -5.21 -8.93
N SER A 251 18.01 -5.68 -9.62
CA SER A 251 18.17 -5.47 -11.05
C SER A 251 17.10 -6.24 -11.86
N LEU A 252 16.89 -5.86 -13.12
CA LEU A 252 15.93 -6.56 -13.98
C LEU A 252 16.24 -8.06 -14.08
N THR A 253 17.49 -8.43 -14.31
CA THR A 253 17.93 -9.84 -14.43
C THR A 253 17.68 -10.64 -13.14
N GLU A 254 17.90 -10.01 -11.98
CA GLU A 254 17.56 -10.63 -10.69
C GLU A 254 16.06 -10.83 -10.53
N VAL A 255 15.24 -9.84 -10.96
CA VAL A 255 13.77 -9.94 -10.92
C VAL A 255 13.28 -11.07 -11.84
N GLU A 256 13.81 -11.18 -13.06
CA GLU A 256 13.48 -12.26 -14.00
C GLU A 256 13.77 -13.64 -13.40
N THR A 257 14.98 -13.82 -12.86
CA THR A 257 15.39 -15.07 -12.22
C THR A 257 14.53 -15.39 -10.98
N ALA A 258 14.30 -14.41 -10.12
CA ALA A 258 13.49 -14.55 -8.91
C ALA A 258 12.04 -14.90 -9.23
N SER A 259 11.47 -14.27 -10.26
CA SER A 259 10.09 -14.53 -10.68
C SER A 259 9.91 -15.95 -11.21
N ALA A 260 10.85 -16.44 -12.02
CA ALA A 260 10.82 -17.81 -12.52
C ALA A 260 10.95 -18.83 -11.36
N LEU A 261 11.88 -18.60 -10.43
CA LEU A 261 12.03 -19.45 -9.24
C LEU A 261 10.77 -19.45 -8.36
N LEU A 262 10.17 -18.28 -8.14
CA LEU A 262 8.92 -18.15 -7.39
C LEU A 262 7.79 -18.98 -8.02
N CYS A 263 7.65 -18.96 -9.34
CA CYS A 263 6.65 -19.77 -10.05
C CYS A 263 6.85 -21.27 -9.84
N VAL A 264 8.10 -21.75 -9.85
CA VAL A 264 8.42 -23.15 -9.52
C VAL A 264 8.01 -23.48 -8.08
N CYS A 265 8.33 -22.61 -7.12
CA CYS A 265 7.95 -22.79 -5.72
C CYS A 265 6.42 -22.81 -5.52
N VAL A 266 5.68 -21.94 -6.22
CA VAL A 266 4.20 -21.93 -6.21
C VAL A 266 3.66 -23.28 -6.71
N ARG A 267 4.10 -23.72 -7.88
CA ARG A 267 3.66 -25.01 -8.46
C ARG A 267 3.96 -26.18 -7.55
N LEU A 268 5.16 -26.21 -6.97
CA LEU A 268 5.57 -27.29 -6.05
C LEU A 268 4.70 -27.32 -4.79
N ALA A 269 4.49 -26.17 -4.13
CA ALA A 269 3.66 -26.07 -2.94
C ALA A 269 2.22 -26.52 -3.18
N VAL A 270 1.67 -26.15 -4.34
CA VAL A 270 0.30 -26.56 -4.73
C VAL A 270 0.24 -28.06 -4.97
N VAL A 271 1.21 -28.67 -5.66
CA VAL A 271 1.26 -30.11 -5.89
C VAL A 271 1.41 -30.87 -4.56
N GLU A 272 2.30 -30.43 -3.67
CA GLU A 272 2.44 -31.03 -2.34
C GLU A 272 1.10 -31.03 -1.57
N LYS A 273 0.39 -29.89 -1.61
CA LYS A 273 -0.91 -29.77 -0.95
C LYS A 273 -1.97 -30.69 -1.57
N LEU A 274 -2.10 -30.68 -2.89
CA LEU A 274 -3.10 -31.52 -3.59
C LEU A 274 -2.88 -33.03 -3.35
N LEU A 275 -1.61 -33.46 -3.26
CA LEU A 275 -1.27 -34.84 -2.93
C LEU A 275 -1.61 -35.19 -1.47
N ALA A 276 -1.39 -34.25 -0.54
CA ALA A 276 -1.75 -34.43 0.85
C ALA A 276 -3.27 -34.51 1.07
N ASP A 277 -4.03 -33.71 0.32
CA ASP A 277 -5.50 -33.68 0.40
C ASP A 277 -6.16 -34.94 -0.21
N GLN A 278 -5.40 -35.80 -0.95
CA GLN A 278 -5.88 -37.07 -1.51
C GLN A 278 -5.64 -38.27 -0.59
N GLN A 279 -4.89 -38.10 0.48
CA GLN A 279 -4.57 -39.13 1.47
C GLN A 279 -5.53 -39.07 2.66
#